data_70a40f8b9ef2a886b64d7a50aa3bf1c7
#
_entry.id   70a40f8b9ef2a886b64d7a50aa3bf1c7
#
_cell.length_a   1.000
_cell.length_b   1.000
_cell.length_c   1.000
_cell.angle_alpha   90.00
_cell.angle_beta   90.00
_cell.angle_gamma   90.00
#
_symmetry.space_group_name_H-M   'P 1'
#
loop_
_entity.id
_entity.type
_entity.pdbx_description
1 polymer ?
#
loop_
_entity_poly.entity_id
_entity_poly.type
_entity_poly.pdbx_seq_one_letter_code
_entity_poly.pdbx_strand_id
1 'polypeptide(L)'
;KDVLQVQVSTHNSSPEPLYCKWSFTEDWESNAEFMPYLGLIRHSDRVELYDLTEEDQLVMTKCFSKGESKDIYIADTEKLSQNVINNARLNAISKPSSKLASLYAITVQQTALDKEAYQYWTSLKASINGTGGLFAPMPNEVRGDIVSVTRPDEVVLGYINASTATTATKFIYGWQVSFFSITCQETEYPKEQWKDVASALLRPVRYKETAEGDLNTNIAFWTSARCVDCRVYSNSTRPDFWPN
;
A
#
# COMPACT_ATOMS: atom_id res chain seq x y z
N LYS A 1 -7.30 11.07 17.64
CA LYS A 1 -7.21 10.77 16.19
C LYS A 1 -6.82 9.30 16.07
N ASP A 2 -7.63 8.53 15.43
CA ASP A 2 -7.42 7.10 15.27
C ASP A 2 -6.40 6.83 14.16
N VAL A 3 -5.18 6.51 14.57
CA VAL A 3 -4.05 6.22 13.68
C VAL A 3 -3.37 4.95 14.16
N LEU A 4 -3.18 3.99 13.27
CA LEU A 4 -2.29 2.87 13.53
C LEU A 4 -0.86 3.32 13.29
N GLN A 5 -0.03 3.28 14.33
CA GLN A 5 1.39 3.60 14.22
C GLN A 5 2.21 2.31 14.16
N VAL A 6 3.10 2.24 13.18
CA VAL A 6 4.11 1.20 13.10
C VAL A 6 5.42 1.76 13.65
N GLN A 7 5.95 1.08 14.65
CA GLN A 7 7.16 1.48 15.34
C GLN A 7 8.13 0.28 15.42
N VAL A 8 9.42 0.58 15.44
CA VAL A 8 10.47 -0.43 15.63
C VAL A 8 11.30 -0.08 16.84
N SER A 9 11.68 -1.11 17.60
CA SER A 9 12.65 -0.99 18.67
C SER A 9 13.80 -1.95 18.39
N THR A 10 15.03 -1.50 18.63
CA THR A 10 16.23 -2.32 18.45
C THR A 10 17.25 -2.03 19.55
N HIS A 11 18.09 -2.99 19.86
CA HIS A 11 19.14 -2.86 20.84
C HIS A 11 20.39 -3.62 20.39
N ASN A 12 21.52 -3.21 20.93
CA ASN A 12 22.79 -3.91 20.78
C ASN A 12 23.46 -4.04 22.16
N SER A 13 24.02 -5.21 22.43
CA SER A 13 24.81 -5.47 23.63
C SER A 13 26.28 -5.06 23.46
N SER A 14 26.72 -4.69 22.25
CA SER A 14 28.07 -4.13 22.03
C SER A 14 28.23 -2.77 22.71
N PRO A 15 29.42 -2.39 23.15
CA PRO A 15 29.70 -1.03 23.61
C PRO A 15 29.68 0.01 22.50
N GLU A 16 29.86 -0.41 21.25
CA GLU A 16 29.90 0.48 20.09
C GLU A 16 28.51 1.04 19.77
N PRO A 17 28.41 2.34 19.40
CA PRO A 17 27.14 2.94 18.99
C PRO A 17 26.47 2.19 17.85
N LEU A 18 25.15 2.14 17.91
CA LEU A 18 24.32 1.53 16.88
C LEU A 18 23.86 2.61 15.88
N TYR A 19 24.07 2.37 14.61
CA TYR A 19 23.55 3.19 13.52
C TYR A 19 22.62 2.33 12.67
N CYS A 20 21.37 2.73 12.54
CA CYS A 20 20.36 1.97 11.83
C CYS A 20 19.69 2.79 10.74
N LYS A 21 19.40 2.09 9.63
CA LYS A 21 18.49 2.53 8.60
C LYS A 21 17.36 1.52 8.47
N TRP A 22 16.13 2.01 8.30
CA TRP A 22 14.97 1.17 8.03
C TRP A 22 14.33 1.51 6.70
N SER A 23 13.84 0.49 6.05
CA SER A 23 12.88 0.56 4.95
C SER A 23 11.77 -0.43 5.22
N PHE A 24 10.63 -0.25 4.58
CA PHE A 24 9.54 -1.21 4.68
C PHE A 24 8.78 -1.34 3.37
N THR A 25 8.19 -2.51 3.18
CA THR A 25 7.15 -2.76 2.19
C THR A 25 5.85 -3.05 2.90
N GLU A 26 4.78 -2.66 2.27
CA GLU A 26 3.41 -2.91 2.73
C GLU A 26 2.70 -3.77 1.69
N ASP A 27 1.97 -4.75 2.14
CA ASP A 27 1.06 -5.55 1.31
C ASP A 27 -0.29 -5.60 2.01
N TRP A 28 -1.37 -5.46 1.26
CA TRP A 28 -2.71 -5.57 1.84
C TRP A 28 -3.69 -6.21 0.90
N GLU A 29 -4.61 -6.95 1.51
CA GLU A 29 -5.75 -7.55 0.85
C GLU A 29 -6.92 -6.58 0.84
N SER A 30 -7.58 -6.49 -0.30
CA SER A 30 -8.78 -5.70 -0.49
C SER A 30 -9.87 -6.60 -1.04
N ASN A 31 -11.02 -6.59 -0.38
CA ASN A 31 -12.19 -7.36 -0.80
C ASN A 31 -13.26 -6.42 -1.36
N ALA A 32 -13.92 -6.84 -2.44
CA ALA A 32 -15.13 -6.19 -2.88
C ALA A 32 -16.26 -6.48 -1.87
N GLU A 33 -17.16 -5.51 -1.66
CA GLU A 33 -18.29 -5.64 -0.72
C GLU A 33 -19.31 -6.65 -1.22
N PHE A 34 -19.61 -6.61 -2.53
CA PHE A 34 -20.55 -7.51 -3.17
C PHE A 34 -19.87 -8.51 -4.07
N MET A 35 -20.36 -9.74 -4.05
CA MET A 35 -20.01 -10.76 -5.04
C MET A 35 -20.71 -10.44 -6.35
N PRO A 36 -20.02 -10.19 -7.46
CA PRO A 36 -20.65 -9.99 -8.75
C PRO A 36 -21.07 -11.33 -9.35
N TYR A 37 -22.33 -11.50 -9.65
CA TYR A 37 -22.83 -12.65 -10.39
C TYR A 37 -22.92 -12.37 -11.88
N LEU A 38 -22.94 -11.10 -12.26
CA LEU A 38 -23.13 -10.65 -13.63
C LEU A 38 -21.95 -9.84 -14.15
N GLY A 39 -21.50 -10.19 -15.35
CA GLY A 39 -20.66 -9.37 -16.20
C GLY A 39 -21.47 -8.56 -17.19
N LEU A 40 -20.81 -7.61 -17.89
CA LEU A 40 -21.46 -6.82 -18.93
C LEU A 40 -20.63 -6.75 -20.21
N ILE A 41 -21.33 -6.80 -21.36
CA ILE A 41 -20.78 -6.52 -22.69
C ILE A 41 -21.42 -5.24 -23.19
N ARG A 42 -20.60 -4.30 -23.65
CA ARG A 42 -21.09 -3.04 -24.23
C ARG A 42 -21.13 -3.15 -25.75
N HIS A 43 -22.29 -2.95 -26.30
CA HIS A 43 -22.50 -2.73 -27.71
C HIS A 43 -22.75 -1.24 -27.99
N SER A 44 -22.73 -0.83 -29.24
CA SER A 44 -22.97 0.57 -29.61
C SER A 44 -24.39 1.05 -29.24
N ASP A 45 -25.37 0.15 -29.30
CA ASP A 45 -26.80 0.42 -29.11
C ASP A 45 -27.35 -0.11 -27.78
N ARG A 46 -26.72 -1.12 -27.15
CA ARG A 46 -27.23 -1.79 -25.98
C ARG A 46 -26.10 -2.28 -25.06
N VAL A 47 -26.49 -2.68 -23.85
CA VAL A 47 -25.67 -3.46 -22.89
C VAL A 47 -26.31 -4.83 -22.73
N GLU A 48 -25.49 -5.86 -22.76
CA GLU A 48 -25.86 -7.25 -22.51
C GLU A 48 -25.19 -7.74 -21.23
N LEU A 49 -25.93 -8.44 -20.39
CA LEU A 49 -25.42 -9.04 -19.17
C LEU A 49 -25.24 -10.55 -19.38
N TYR A 50 -24.22 -11.10 -18.74
CA TYR A 50 -23.91 -12.54 -18.78
C TYR A 50 -23.51 -13.01 -17.39
N ASP A 51 -23.69 -14.30 -17.11
CA ASP A 51 -23.32 -14.89 -15.82
C ASP A 51 -21.79 -15.03 -15.73
N LEU A 52 -21.22 -14.57 -14.62
CA LEU A 52 -19.79 -14.73 -14.30
C LEU A 52 -19.54 -16.14 -13.76
N THR A 53 -18.40 -16.71 -14.14
CA THR A 53 -17.93 -17.96 -13.53
C THR A 53 -17.47 -17.72 -12.10
N GLU A 54 -17.39 -18.77 -11.28
CA GLU A 54 -16.85 -18.68 -9.91
C GLU A 54 -15.40 -18.14 -9.90
N GLU A 55 -14.61 -18.51 -10.91
CA GLU A 55 -13.23 -18.01 -11.06
C GLU A 55 -13.21 -16.50 -11.32
N ASP A 56 -14.06 -15.99 -12.23
CA ASP A 56 -14.18 -14.56 -12.50
C ASP A 56 -14.61 -13.78 -11.25
N GLN A 57 -15.58 -14.32 -10.51
CA GLN A 57 -16.07 -13.73 -9.27
C GLN A 57 -14.94 -13.60 -8.21
N LEU A 58 -14.16 -14.66 -8.02
CA LEU A 58 -13.04 -14.66 -7.08
C LEU A 58 -11.96 -13.64 -7.46
N VAL A 59 -11.61 -13.57 -8.74
CA VAL A 59 -10.60 -12.62 -9.24
C VAL A 59 -11.06 -11.17 -9.08
N MET A 60 -12.38 -10.92 -9.15
CA MET A 60 -12.95 -9.58 -8.96
C MET A 60 -13.12 -9.19 -7.49
N THR A 61 -13.28 -10.16 -6.61
CA THR A 61 -13.64 -9.89 -5.22
C THR A 61 -12.47 -9.91 -4.25
N LYS A 62 -11.37 -10.57 -4.58
CA LYS A 62 -10.19 -10.68 -3.73
C LYS A 62 -8.93 -10.23 -4.44
N CYS A 63 -8.43 -9.07 -4.08
CA CYS A 63 -7.31 -8.41 -4.72
C CYS A 63 -6.21 -8.04 -3.73
N PHE A 64 -5.03 -7.76 -4.26
CA PHE A 64 -3.87 -7.38 -3.47
C PHE A 64 -3.30 -6.04 -3.94
N SER A 65 -2.72 -5.32 -3.02
CA SER A 65 -1.99 -4.09 -3.29
C SER A 65 -0.71 -4.06 -2.48
N LYS A 66 0.27 -3.33 -3.00
CA LYS A 66 1.54 -3.13 -2.33
C LYS A 66 1.93 -1.66 -2.29
N GLY A 67 2.74 -1.33 -1.31
CA GLY A 67 3.38 -0.04 -1.14
C GLY A 67 4.80 -0.22 -0.60
N GLU A 68 5.56 0.85 -0.60
CA GLU A 68 6.91 0.87 -0.06
C GLU A 68 7.20 2.20 0.63
N SER A 69 8.18 2.19 1.54
CA SER A 69 8.66 3.39 2.19
C SER A 69 9.36 4.31 1.19
N LYS A 70 9.00 5.61 1.22
CA LYS A 70 9.63 6.64 0.37
C LYS A 70 10.57 7.55 1.14
N ASP A 71 10.42 7.59 2.47
CA ASP A 71 11.23 8.43 3.35
C ASP A 71 12.49 7.71 3.83
N ILE A 72 13.46 8.49 4.29
CA ILE A 72 14.69 7.97 4.91
C ILE A 72 14.47 7.87 6.41
N TYR A 73 14.39 6.63 6.91
CA TYR A 73 14.25 6.32 8.33
C TYR A 73 15.61 5.89 8.90
N ILE A 74 16.21 6.74 9.71
CA ILE A 74 17.50 6.51 10.35
C ILE A 74 17.46 6.92 11.81
N ALA A 75 18.23 6.24 12.64
CA ALA A 75 18.51 6.63 14.02
C ALA A 75 19.85 6.04 14.48
N ASP A 76 20.43 6.66 15.50
CA ASP A 76 21.67 6.23 16.15
C ASP A 76 21.54 6.27 17.67
N THR A 77 22.55 5.69 18.34
CA THR A 77 22.67 5.70 19.80
C THR A 77 23.90 6.44 20.29
N GLU A 78 24.61 7.19 19.43
CA GLU A 78 25.91 7.82 19.75
C GLU A 78 25.83 8.75 20.99
N LYS A 79 24.68 9.40 21.19
CA LYS A 79 24.46 10.31 22.32
C LYS A 79 23.61 9.70 23.44
N LEU A 80 23.30 8.41 23.34
CA LEU A 80 22.50 7.72 24.34
C LEU A 80 23.39 7.00 25.36
N SER A 81 22.88 6.84 26.57
CA SER A 81 23.58 6.10 27.62
C SER A 81 23.59 4.59 27.42
N GLN A 82 22.72 4.10 26.55
CA GLN A 82 22.57 2.69 26.20
C GLN A 82 22.33 2.56 24.71
N ASN A 83 22.82 1.47 24.11
CA ASN A 83 22.59 1.17 22.70
C ASN A 83 21.19 0.59 22.45
N VAL A 84 20.18 1.41 22.74
CA VAL A 84 18.77 1.06 22.63
C VAL A 84 18.03 2.17 21.88
N ILE A 85 17.39 1.82 20.78
CA ILE A 85 16.45 2.70 20.07
C ILE A 85 15.05 2.18 20.35
N ASN A 86 14.22 2.99 20.99
CA ASN A 86 12.85 2.63 21.34
C ASN A 86 11.85 3.39 20.50
N ASN A 87 10.85 2.66 19.97
CA ASN A 87 9.66 3.21 19.33
C ASN A 87 9.96 4.18 18.17
N ALA A 88 11.01 3.89 17.37
CA ALA A 88 11.27 4.64 16.15
C ALA A 88 10.09 4.50 15.21
N ARG A 89 9.47 5.63 14.82
CA ARG A 89 8.28 5.64 13.96
C ARG A 89 8.67 5.41 12.52
N LEU A 90 8.05 4.42 11.90
CA LEU A 90 8.25 4.11 10.48
C LEU A 90 7.05 4.50 9.64
N ASN A 91 5.83 4.16 10.09
CA ASN A 91 4.62 4.39 9.31
C ASN A 91 3.46 4.80 10.21
N ALA A 92 2.49 5.51 9.63
CA ALA A 92 1.28 5.93 10.28
C ALA A 92 0.09 5.80 9.30
N ILE A 93 -0.81 4.88 9.59
CA ILE A 93 -1.99 4.61 8.76
C ILE A 93 -3.19 5.23 9.45
N SER A 94 -3.76 6.27 8.83
CA SER A 94 -4.92 6.99 9.36
C SER A 94 -6.21 6.22 9.11
N LYS A 95 -7.19 6.35 10.00
CA LYS A 95 -8.59 5.97 9.75
C LYS A 95 -9.29 7.03 8.89
N PRO A 96 -10.19 6.66 7.99
CA PRO A 96 -10.38 5.31 7.46
C PRO A 96 -9.32 5.00 6.39
N SER A 97 -8.84 3.76 6.36
CA SER A 97 -7.92 3.31 5.31
C SER A 97 -8.31 1.94 4.78
N SER A 98 -8.44 1.81 3.47
CA SER A 98 -8.69 0.52 2.81
C SER A 98 -7.58 -0.50 3.04
N LYS A 99 -6.36 -0.07 3.38
CA LYS A 99 -5.25 -0.96 3.73
C LYS A 99 -5.56 -1.87 4.94
N LEU A 100 -6.42 -1.40 5.85
CA LEU A 100 -6.75 -2.09 7.09
C LEU A 100 -8.16 -2.72 7.06
N ALA A 101 -8.77 -2.81 5.88
CA ALA A 101 -10.12 -3.35 5.73
C ALA A 101 -10.19 -4.87 5.92
N SER A 102 -9.18 -5.61 5.49
CA SER A 102 -9.11 -7.08 5.59
C SER A 102 -7.82 -7.51 6.28
N LEU A 103 -6.80 -7.85 5.56
CA LEU A 103 -5.50 -8.24 6.07
C LEU A 103 -4.42 -7.32 5.52
N TYR A 104 -3.58 -6.81 6.40
CA TYR A 104 -2.44 -5.97 6.09
C TYR A 104 -1.17 -6.60 6.62
N ALA A 105 -0.11 -6.57 5.82
CA ALA A 105 1.22 -6.98 6.22
C ALA A 105 2.20 -5.82 6.03
N ILE A 106 3.12 -5.64 6.97
CA ILE A 106 4.27 -4.77 6.82
C ILE A 106 5.53 -5.56 7.05
N THR A 107 6.43 -5.53 6.08
CA THR A 107 7.76 -6.13 6.17
C THR A 107 8.78 -5.02 6.34
N VAL A 108 9.39 -4.96 7.49
CA VAL A 108 10.43 -3.99 7.85
C VAL A 108 11.79 -4.62 7.66
N GLN A 109 12.66 -3.95 6.93
CA GLN A 109 14.08 -4.27 6.83
C GLN A 109 14.88 -3.27 7.66
N GLN A 110 15.68 -3.77 8.59
CA GLN A 110 16.68 -3.01 9.32
C GLN A 110 18.06 -3.29 8.75
N THR A 111 18.78 -2.24 8.41
CA THR A 111 20.17 -2.29 7.94
C THR A 111 21.05 -1.64 8.98
N ALA A 112 22.07 -2.37 9.44
CA ALA A 112 23.11 -1.81 10.30
C ALA A 112 24.08 -1.01 9.43
N LEU A 113 24.39 0.22 9.83
CA LEU A 113 25.29 1.12 9.10
C LEU A 113 26.58 1.30 9.91
N ASP A 114 27.67 1.64 9.23
CA ASP A 114 28.79 2.32 9.85
C ASP A 114 28.49 3.82 10.02
N LYS A 115 29.39 4.53 10.70
CA LYS A 115 29.20 5.95 11.00
C LYS A 115 29.19 6.81 9.74
N GLU A 116 30.04 6.51 8.78
CA GLU A 116 30.18 7.23 7.53
C GLU A 116 28.91 7.09 6.67
N ALA A 117 28.40 5.87 6.50
CA ALA A 117 27.12 5.62 5.83
C ALA A 117 25.96 6.34 6.53
N TYR A 118 25.92 6.33 7.86
CA TYR A 118 24.90 7.04 8.62
C TYR A 118 24.95 8.56 8.37
N GLN A 119 26.15 9.15 8.35
CA GLN A 119 26.34 10.58 8.04
C GLN A 119 25.87 10.91 6.62
N TYR A 120 26.20 10.07 5.64
CA TYR A 120 25.71 10.23 4.27
C TYR A 120 24.18 10.24 4.20
N TRP A 121 23.52 9.25 4.81
CA TRP A 121 22.05 9.17 4.84
C TRP A 121 21.41 10.34 5.60
N THR A 122 22.07 10.83 6.63
CA THR A 122 21.62 12.02 7.39
C THR A 122 21.66 13.27 6.52
N SER A 123 22.76 13.47 5.79
CA SER A 123 22.91 14.59 4.85
C SER A 123 21.92 14.54 3.72
N LEU A 124 21.68 13.34 3.15
CA LEU A 124 20.70 13.13 2.10
C LEU A 124 19.28 13.42 2.60
N LYS A 125 18.93 12.94 3.80
CA LYS A 125 17.63 13.24 4.43
C LYS A 125 17.42 14.73 4.65
N ALA A 126 18.45 15.44 5.12
CA ALA A 126 18.39 16.88 5.31
C ALA A 126 18.20 17.63 3.99
N SER A 127 18.90 17.20 2.93
CA SER A 127 18.76 17.78 1.59
C SER A 127 17.36 17.62 1.02
N ILE A 128 16.76 16.44 1.17
CA ILE A 128 15.39 16.18 0.69
C ILE A 128 14.36 17.01 1.47
N ASN A 129 14.50 17.11 2.79
CA ASN A 129 13.56 17.83 3.64
C ASN A 129 13.74 19.36 3.57
N GLY A 130 14.92 19.84 3.20
CA GLY A 130 15.24 21.26 3.06
C GLY A 130 14.68 21.94 1.80
N THR A 131 14.19 21.19 0.82
CA THR A 131 13.70 21.72 -0.46
C THR A 131 12.28 22.30 -0.40
N GLY A 132 11.64 22.34 0.77
CA GLY A 132 10.22 22.71 0.93
C GLY A 132 9.89 24.19 1.09
N GLY A 133 10.81 25.13 1.00
CA GLY A 133 10.55 26.56 1.21
C GLY A 133 11.11 27.45 0.11
N LEU A 134 10.39 28.55 -0.19
CA LEU A 134 10.80 29.57 -1.21
C LEU A 134 12.18 30.19 -0.93
N PHE A 135 12.71 30.03 0.27
CA PHE A 135 14.01 30.52 0.74
C PHE A 135 14.94 29.40 1.26
N ALA A 136 14.60 28.13 1.00
CA ALA A 136 15.50 27.03 1.38
C ALA A 136 16.79 27.16 0.56
N PRO A 137 17.99 27.02 1.18
CA PRO A 137 19.22 26.94 0.43
C PRO A 137 19.11 25.82 -0.59
N MET A 138 19.67 26.04 -1.78
CA MET A 138 19.72 24.97 -2.80
C MET A 138 20.27 23.70 -2.17
N PRO A 139 19.70 22.53 -2.50
CA PRO A 139 20.20 21.27 -1.97
C PRO A 139 21.69 21.19 -2.24
N ASN A 140 22.50 21.14 -1.19
CA ASN A 140 23.92 20.88 -1.35
C ASN A 140 24.05 19.48 -1.95
N GLU A 141 24.94 19.36 -2.94
CA GLU A 141 25.30 18.04 -3.47
C GLU A 141 25.79 17.16 -2.32
N VAL A 142 25.06 16.09 -2.06
CA VAL A 142 25.49 15.11 -1.07
C VAL A 142 26.47 14.16 -1.75
N ARG A 143 27.76 14.43 -1.54
CA ARG A 143 28.83 13.58 -2.06
C ARG A 143 28.90 12.29 -1.26
N GLY A 144 29.05 11.18 -1.97
CA GLY A 144 29.30 9.86 -1.37
C GLY A 144 30.79 9.50 -1.40
N ASP A 145 31.06 8.22 -1.49
CA ASP A 145 32.39 7.62 -1.52
C ASP A 145 32.85 7.25 -2.95
N ILE A 146 32.03 7.55 -3.96
CA ILE A 146 32.33 7.25 -5.37
C ILE A 146 33.08 8.42 -6.00
N VAL A 147 34.19 8.12 -6.68
CA VAL A 147 35.02 9.11 -7.37
C VAL A 147 35.22 8.72 -8.83
N SER A 148 35.31 9.71 -9.74
CA SER A 148 35.67 9.49 -11.12
C SER A 148 37.18 9.33 -11.24
N VAL A 149 37.67 8.19 -11.74
CA VAL A 149 39.10 7.92 -11.92
C VAL A 149 39.68 8.69 -13.10
N THR A 150 38.89 8.89 -14.14
CA THR A 150 39.33 9.55 -15.37
C THR A 150 39.16 11.07 -15.35
N ARG A 151 38.23 11.56 -14.51
CA ARG A 151 37.93 12.99 -14.33
C ARG A 151 37.76 13.30 -12.85
N PRO A 152 38.87 13.51 -12.11
CA PRO A 152 38.82 13.69 -10.65
C PRO A 152 37.98 14.90 -10.18
N ASP A 153 37.78 15.89 -11.03
CA ASP A 153 36.95 17.08 -10.73
C ASP A 153 35.46 16.86 -10.98
N GLU A 154 35.11 15.72 -11.59
CA GLU A 154 33.68 15.36 -11.81
C GLU A 154 33.02 14.90 -10.51
N VAL A 155 31.91 15.54 -10.17
CA VAL A 155 31.11 15.12 -9.01
C VAL A 155 30.33 13.88 -9.36
N VAL A 156 30.61 12.77 -8.66
CA VAL A 156 29.84 11.54 -8.75
C VAL A 156 28.96 11.46 -7.49
N LEU A 157 27.66 11.24 -7.70
CA LEU A 157 26.70 11.08 -6.63
C LEU A 157 26.48 9.58 -6.35
N GLY A 158 26.38 9.25 -5.08
CA GLY A 158 26.11 7.89 -4.63
C GLY A 158 27.03 7.45 -3.51
N TYR A 159 26.63 6.41 -2.80
CA TYR A 159 27.36 5.83 -1.68
C TYR A 159 27.26 4.30 -1.75
N ILE A 160 28.37 3.60 -1.67
CA ILE A 160 28.43 2.14 -1.67
C ILE A 160 28.73 1.67 -0.25
N ASN A 161 27.87 0.84 0.30
CA ASN A 161 28.06 0.27 1.60
C ASN A 161 27.73 -1.23 1.60
N ALA A 162 28.53 -2.03 2.28
CA ALA A 162 28.25 -3.43 2.58
C ALA A 162 27.81 -3.55 4.04
N SER A 163 26.57 -3.95 4.25
CA SER A 163 25.95 -3.97 5.57
C SER A 163 25.18 -5.24 5.82
N THR A 164 25.04 -5.61 7.09
CA THR A 164 24.09 -6.65 7.49
C THR A 164 22.69 -6.09 7.54
N ALA A 165 21.73 -6.89 7.10
CA ALA A 165 20.32 -6.54 7.18
C ALA A 165 19.51 -7.70 7.77
N THR A 166 18.45 -7.33 8.51
CA THR A 166 17.44 -8.27 9.01
C THR A 166 16.06 -7.79 8.60
N THR A 167 15.14 -8.73 8.43
CA THR A 167 13.76 -8.43 8.08
C THR A 167 12.80 -9.04 9.09
N ALA A 168 11.68 -8.36 9.32
CA ALA A 168 10.58 -8.87 10.12
C ALA A 168 9.25 -8.46 9.48
N THR A 169 8.33 -9.43 9.39
CA THR A 169 6.99 -9.19 8.86
C THR A 169 5.97 -9.25 9.99
N LYS A 170 5.04 -8.29 10.01
CA LYS A 170 3.92 -8.26 10.93
C LYS A 170 2.61 -8.22 10.15
N PHE A 171 1.70 -9.15 10.48
CA PHE A 171 0.34 -9.18 9.98
C PHE A 171 -0.60 -8.47 10.96
N ILE A 172 -1.56 -7.72 10.41
CA ILE A 172 -2.60 -7.01 11.15
C ILE A 172 -3.93 -7.28 10.46
N TYR A 173 -4.83 -7.93 11.18
CA TYR A 173 -6.16 -8.24 10.69
C TYR A 173 -7.09 -7.06 10.92
N GLY A 174 -7.95 -6.74 9.96
CA GLY A 174 -8.88 -5.61 10.03
C GLY A 174 -9.76 -5.62 11.26
N TRP A 175 -10.20 -6.81 11.72
CA TRP A 175 -11.00 -6.98 12.95
C TRP A 175 -10.26 -6.56 14.23
N GLN A 176 -8.92 -6.57 14.25
CA GLN A 176 -8.12 -6.15 15.41
C GLN A 176 -8.12 -4.64 15.62
N VAL A 177 -8.40 -3.89 14.56
CA VAL A 177 -8.27 -2.42 14.56
C VAL A 177 -9.59 -1.68 14.34
N SER A 178 -10.67 -2.37 14.00
CA SER A 178 -12.03 -1.82 13.82
C SER A 178 -12.07 -0.57 12.92
N PHE A 179 -11.42 -0.63 11.74
CA PHE A 179 -11.04 0.59 11.05
C PHE A 179 -11.96 1.04 9.93
N PHE A 180 -12.70 0.13 9.27
CA PHE A 180 -13.32 0.53 8.03
C PHE A 180 -14.57 -0.25 7.64
N SER A 181 -15.57 0.48 7.16
CA SER A 181 -16.66 -0.03 6.37
C SER A 181 -16.80 0.86 5.14
N ILE A 182 -16.69 0.30 3.95
CA ILE A 182 -17.21 0.93 2.74
C ILE A 182 -18.70 0.63 2.74
N THR A 183 -19.53 1.66 2.75
CA THR A 183 -20.98 1.47 2.59
C THR A 183 -21.25 1.42 1.09
N CYS A 184 -21.36 0.23 0.55
CA CYS A 184 -21.83 0.02 -0.81
C CYS A 184 -23.35 -0.11 -0.82
N GLN A 185 -23.98 0.43 -1.86
CA GLN A 185 -25.41 0.34 -2.06
C GLN A 185 -25.70 -0.24 -3.44
N GLU A 186 -26.64 -1.18 -3.49
CA GLU A 186 -27.22 -1.68 -4.72
C GLU A 186 -28.45 -0.86 -5.09
N THR A 187 -28.59 -0.53 -6.36
CA THR A 187 -29.77 0.12 -6.90
C THR A 187 -30.30 -0.71 -8.06
N GLU A 188 -31.61 -0.94 -8.06
CA GLU A 188 -32.25 -1.71 -9.12
C GLU A 188 -32.51 -0.84 -10.35
N TYR A 189 -32.23 -1.40 -11.53
CA TYR A 189 -32.48 -0.76 -12.82
C TYR A 189 -33.08 -1.75 -13.81
N PRO A 190 -34.15 -1.33 -14.52
CA PRO A 190 -34.72 -2.11 -15.62
C PRO A 190 -33.81 -2.09 -16.84
N LYS A 191 -33.99 -3.06 -17.72
CA LYS A 191 -33.12 -3.32 -18.89
C LYS A 191 -32.97 -2.13 -19.83
N GLU A 192 -33.96 -1.31 -19.95
CA GLU A 192 -33.98 -0.11 -20.80
C GLU A 192 -32.98 0.94 -20.34
N GLN A 193 -32.62 0.94 -19.06
CA GLN A 193 -31.68 1.89 -18.42
C GLN A 193 -30.25 1.38 -18.37
N TRP A 194 -29.97 0.11 -18.69
CA TRP A 194 -28.64 -0.49 -18.48
C TRP A 194 -27.53 0.21 -19.27
N LYS A 195 -27.83 0.73 -20.46
CA LYS A 195 -26.86 1.47 -21.26
C LYS A 195 -26.38 2.76 -20.53
N ASP A 196 -27.31 3.50 -19.97
CA ASP A 196 -27.02 4.76 -19.29
C ASP A 196 -26.29 4.49 -17.96
N VAL A 197 -26.77 3.50 -17.22
CA VAL A 197 -26.17 3.05 -15.94
C VAL A 197 -24.73 2.55 -16.13
N ALA A 198 -24.50 1.74 -17.17
CA ALA A 198 -23.15 1.27 -17.51
C ALA A 198 -22.23 2.45 -17.92
N SER A 199 -22.76 3.46 -18.59
CA SER A 199 -22.03 4.67 -18.99
C SER A 199 -21.64 5.51 -17.75
N ALA A 200 -22.43 5.50 -16.69
CA ALA A 200 -22.14 6.11 -15.40
C ALA A 200 -21.13 5.33 -14.54
N LEU A 201 -20.40 4.36 -15.12
CA LEU A 201 -19.40 3.53 -14.45
C LEU A 201 -19.95 2.63 -13.34
N LEU A 202 -21.26 2.37 -13.33
CA LEU A 202 -21.84 1.35 -12.47
C LEU A 202 -21.59 -0.06 -13.07
N ARG A 203 -21.69 -1.06 -12.24
CA ARG A 203 -21.51 -2.47 -12.59
C ARG A 203 -22.69 -3.29 -12.08
N PRO A 204 -23.14 -4.28 -12.87
CA PRO A 204 -24.21 -5.18 -12.44
C PRO A 204 -23.70 -6.09 -11.32
N VAL A 205 -24.58 -6.45 -10.42
CA VAL A 205 -24.30 -7.38 -9.31
C VAL A 205 -25.02 -8.70 -9.57
N ARG A 206 -26.33 -8.66 -9.68
CA ARG A 206 -27.23 -9.81 -9.81
C ARG A 206 -28.56 -9.40 -10.42
N TYR A 207 -29.30 -10.38 -10.94
CA TYR A 207 -30.70 -10.14 -11.32
C TYR A 207 -31.58 -10.02 -10.10
N LYS A 208 -32.75 -9.39 -10.28
CA LYS A 208 -33.79 -9.33 -9.25
C LYS A 208 -34.50 -10.69 -9.18
N GLU A 209 -34.72 -11.18 -7.96
CA GLU A 209 -35.55 -12.35 -7.72
C GLU A 209 -37.03 -11.96 -7.73
N THR A 210 -37.89 -12.83 -8.28
CA THR A 210 -39.35 -12.72 -8.18
C THR A 210 -39.83 -13.23 -6.82
N ALA A 211 -41.11 -13.04 -6.51
CA ALA A 211 -41.71 -13.56 -5.28
C ALA A 211 -41.70 -15.09 -5.24
N GLU A 212 -41.68 -15.76 -6.37
CA GLU A 212 -41.59 -17.21 -6.53
C GLU A 212 -40.18 -17.77 -6.47
N GLY A 213 -39.17 -16.90 -6.39
CA GLY A 213 -37.75 -17.27 -6.35
C GLY A 213 -37.06 -17.39 -7.75
N ASP A 214 -37.76 -17.13 -8.82
CA ASP A 214 -37.21 -17.12 -10.18
C ASP A 214 -36.46 -15.80 -10.45
N LEU A 215 -35.49 -15.82 -11.36
CA LEU A 215 -34.74 -14.63 -11.73
C LEU A 215 -35.48 -13.80 -12.79
N ASN A 216 -35.74 -12.53 -12.48
CA ASN A 216 -36.25 -11.58 -13.46
C ASN A 216 -35.06 -10.96 -14.24
N THR A 217 -34.79 -11.52 -15.42
CA THR A 217 -33.65 -11.10 -16.27
C THR A 217 -33.85 -9.73 -16.96
N ASN A 218 -34.95 -9.05 -16.72
CA ASN A 218 -35.18 -7.68 -17.20
C ASN A 218 -34.88 -6.61 -16.15
N ILE A 219 -34.56 -7.01 -14.90
CA ILE A 219 -34.21 -6.10 -13.80
C ILE A 219 -32.93 -6.60 -13.14
N ALA A 220 -31.95 -5.74 -13.00
CA ALA A 220 -30.70 -6.06 -12.33
C ALA A 220 -30.37 -5.02 -11.28
N PHE A 221 -29.66 -5.45 -10.23
CA PHE A 221 -29.04 -4.59 -9.25
C PHE A 221 -27.69 -4.14 -9.72
N TRP A 222 -27.39 -2.86 -9.53
CA TRP A 222 -26.14 -2.22 -9.95
C TRP A 222 -25.53 -1.44 -8.79
N THR A 223 -24.23 -1.35 -8.79
CA THR A 223 -23.46 -0.60 -7.78
C THR A 223 -22.23 0.04 -8.41
N SER A 224 -21.47 0.82 -7.63
CA SER A 224 -20.22 1.38 -8.12
C SER A 224 -19.20 0.26 -8.42
N ALA A 225 -18.34 0.44 -9.43
CA ALA A 225 -17.37 -0.56 -9.85
C ALA A 225 -16.50 -1.06 -8.69
N ARG A 226 -16.09 -0.16 -7.79
CA ARG A 226 -15.25 -0.50 -6.63
C ARG A 226 -15.91 -1.39 -5.59
N CYS A 227 -17.24 -1.53 -5.63
CA CYS A 227 -18.01 -2.37 -4.70
C CYS A 227 -18.09 -3.83 -5.15
N VAL A 228 -17.80 -4.12 -6.42
CA VAL A 228 -17.86 -5.47 -7.01
C VAL A 228 -16.56 -5.90 -7.68
N ASP A 229 -15.62 -4.97 -7.91
CA ASP A 229 -14.37 -5.26 -8.58
C ASP A 229 -13.21 -4.52 -7.91
N CYS A 230 -12.51 -5.23 -7.05
CA CYS A 230 -11.37 -4.68 -6.32
C CYS A 230 -10.16 -4.39 -7.22
N ARG A 231 -10.11 -4.91 -8.47
CA ARG A 231 -9.03 -4.65 -9.42
C ARG A 231 -8.95 -3.19 -9.83
N VAL A 232 -10.04 -2.44 -9.70
CA VAL A 232 -10.07 -0.99 -10.02
C VAL A 232 -9.21 -0.13 -9.09
N TYR A 233 -8.78 -0.68 -7.93
CA TYR A 233 -7.93 0.03 -6.98
C TYR A 233 -6.78 -0.83 -6.42
N SER A 234 -6.61 -2.05 -6.92
CA SER A 234 -5.47 -2.91 -6.59
C SER A 234 -4.33 -2.73 -7.59
N ASN A 235 -3.11 -3.04 -7.17
CA ASN A 235 -1.91 -2.84 -7.98
C ASN A 235 -0.89 -3.98 -7.90
N SER A 236 -1.26 -5.12 -7.36
CA SER A 236 -0.35 -6.23 -7.10
C SER A 236 -1.06 -7.58 -7.20
N THR A 237 -0.29 -8.63 -7.31
CA THR A 237 -0.73 -10.02 -7.15
C THR A 237 -0.57 -10.47 -5.71
N ARG A 238 -1.20 -11.61 -5.34
CA ARG A 238 -1.04 -12.22 -4.01
C ARG A 238 0.45 -12.48 -3.73
N PRO A 239 0.99 -11.99 -2.59
CA PRO A 239 2.35 -12.30 -2.19
C PRO A 239 2.51 -13.78 -1.81
N ASP A 240 3.69 -14.37 -2.10
CA ASP A 240 3.96 -15.79 -1.80
C ASP A 240 3.89 -16.12 -0.30
N PHE A 241 4.22 -15.15 0.56
CA PHE A 241 4.20 -15.29 2.01
C PHE A 241 2.81 -15.06 2.64
N TRP A 242 1.77 -14.78 1.82
CA TRP A 242 0.44 -14.48 2.33
C TRP A 242 -0.21 -15.70 2.95
N PRO A 243 -0.79 -15.60 4.16
CA PRO A 243 -1.44 -16.73 4.81
C PRO A 243 -2.65 -17.23 4.01
N ASN A 244 -2.88 -18.54 4.07
CA ASN A 244 -4.03 -19.20 3.43
C ASN A 244 -5.33 -18.91 4.16
#